data_a164c916fd3d245ae86861d0e2ba950e
#
_entry.id   a164c916fd3d245ae86861d0e2ba950e
#
_cell.length_a   1.000
_cell.length_b   1.000
_cell.length_c   1.000
_cell.angle_alpha   90.00
_cell.angle_beta   90.00
_cell.angle_gamma   90.00
#
_symmetry.space_group_name_H-M   'P 1'
#
loop_
_entity.id
_entity.type
_entity.pdbx_description
1 polymer ?
#
loop_
_entity_poly.entity_id
_entity_poly.type
_entity_poly.pdbx_seq_one_letter_code
_entity_poly.pdbx_strand_id
1 'polypeptide(L)'
;MDINKKAMIEALEKSLGVVTTACKSVGIARSTHYLWMTTDDEYKQAVEDISDVALDFAESQLHKQIQEGNSTSTIFYLKTKGKKRGYVERQEITGVDGMPAGFKIEIIDTPSDQ
;
A
#
# COMPACT_ATOMS: atom_id res chain seq x y z
N MET A 1 -24.42 -12.50 6.21
CA MET A 1 -23.05 -13.01 6.03
C MET A 1 -22.85 -14.22 6.92
N ASP A 2 -22.27 -15.30 6.42
CA ASP A 2 -22.09 -16.50 7.21
C ASP A 2 -20.97 -16.33 8.26
N ILE A 3 -20.90 -17.31 9.16
CA ILE A 3 -19.99 -17.23 10.32
C ILE A 3 -18.52 -17.24 9.90
N ASN A 4 -18.17 -17.96 8.84
CA ASN A 4 -16.80 -18.02 8.35
C ASN A 4 -16.37 -16.70 7.74
N LYS A 5 -17.27 -16.07 7.01
CA LYS A 5 -17.00 -14.75 6.43
C LYS A 5 -16.85 -13.69 7.50
N LYS A 6 -17.69 -13.74 8.54
CA LYS A 6 -17.56 -12.82 9.68
C LYS A 6 -16.25 -13.01 10.41
N ALA A 7 -15.85 -14.25 10.62
CA ALA A 7 -14.58 -14.54 11.27
C ALA A 7 -13.40 -14.02 10.44
N MET A 8 -13.51 -14.14 9.12
CA MET A 8 -12.47 -13.65 8.21
C MET A 8 -12.38 -12.12 8.25
N ILE A 9 -13.53 -11.44 8.29
CA ILE A 9 -13.56 -9.99 8.41
C ILE A 9 -12.87 -9.54 9.70
N GLU A 10 -13.18 -10.17 10.83
CA GLU A 10 -12.52 -9.86 12.10
C GLU A 10 -11.02 -10.08 12.03
N ALA A 11 -10.60 -11.18 11.40
CA ALA A 11 -9.17 -11.49 11.27
C ALA A 11 -8.46 -10.47 10.37
N LEU A 12 -9.13 -10.01 9.33
CA LEU A 12 -8.58 -8.97 8.45
C LEU A 12 -8.45 -7.63 9.18
N GLU A 13 -9.42 -7.29 10.03
CA GLU A 13 -9.32 -6.09 10.84
C GLU A 13 -8.10 -6.13 11.76
N LYS A 14 -7.88 -7.26 12.40
CA LYS A 14 -6.75 -7.44 13.32
C LYS A 14 -5.41 -7.42 12.60
N SER A 15 -5.36 -7.92 11.38
CA SER A 15 -4.12 -7.97 10.60
C SER A 15 -3.92 -6.76 9.70
N LEU A 16 -4.80 -5.76 9.80
CA LEU A 16 -4.78 -4.57 8.94
C LEU A 16 -4.83 -4.92 7.45
N GLY A 17 -5.65 -5.91 7.11
CA GLY A 17 -5.89 -6.29 5.73
C GLY A 17 -4.91 -7.30 5.16
N VAL A 18 -4.06 -7.92 5.97
CA VAL A 18 -3.10 -8.92 5.48
C VAL A 18 -3.81 -10.25 5.30
N VAL A 19 -4.09 -10.59 4.05
CA VAL A 19 -4.91 -11.77 3.71
C VAL A 19 -4.29 -13.08 4.20
N THR A 20 -2.99 -13.28 3.98
CA THR A 20 -2.33 -14.52 4.39
C THR A 20 -2.44 -14.75 5.89
N THR A 21 -2.17 -13.73 6.69
CA THR A 21 -2.27 -13.82 8.14
C THR A 21 -3.69 -14.12 8.59
N ALA A 22 -4.66 -13.43 8.00
CA ALA A 22 -6.07 -13.63 8.33
C ALA A 22 -6.53 -15.04 7.97
N CYS A 23 -6.15 -15.53 6.81
CA CYS A 23 -6.50 -16.89 6.38
C CYS A 23 -5.94 -17.94 7.32
N LYS A 24 -4.71 -17.78 7.76
CA LYS A 24 -4.09 -18.71 8.72
C LYS A 24 -4.82 -18.68 10.06
N SER A 25 -5.21 -17.50 10.51
CA SER A 25 -5.91 -17.33 11.77
C SER A 25 -7.27 -18.01 11.78
N VAL A 26 -8.00 -17.94 10.68
CA VAL A 26 -9.34 -18.50 10.55
C VAL A 26 -9.30 -19.96 10.11
N GLY A 27 -8.25 -20.37 9.42
CA GLY A 27 -8.12 -21.74 8.91
C GLY A 27 -8.79 -21.95 7.57
N ILE A 28 -8.78 -20.93 6.70
CA ILE A 28 -9.32 -21.06 5.34
C ILE A 28 -8.20 -20.84 4.33
N ALA A 29 -8.44 -21.34 3.11
CA ALA A 29 -7.51 -21.14 2.00
C ALA A 29 -7.65 -19.73 1.44
N ARG A 30 -6.56 -19.18 0.91
CA ARG A 30 -6.59 -17.89 0.24
C ARG A 30 -7.56 -17.89 -0.95
N SER A 31 -7.64 -19.01 -1.66
CA SER A 31 -8.58 -19.15 -2.79
C SER A 31 -10.02 -18.95 -2.36
N THR A 32 -10.38 -19.40 -1.15
CA THR A 32 -11.72 -19.21 -0.61
C THR A 32 -12.02 -17.73 -0.41
N HIS A 33 -11.06 -16.99 0.14
CA HIS A 33 -11.20 -15.54 0.32
C HIS A 33 -11.45 -14.84 -1.03
N TYR A 34 -10.65 -15.16 -2.03
CA TYR A 34 -10.79 -14.51 -3.34
C TYR A 34 -12.09 -14.94 -4.05
N LEU A 35 -12.54 -16.15 -3.82
CA LEU A 35 -13.85 -16.58 -4.34
C LEU A 35 -14.96 -15.70 -3.74
N TRP A 36 -14.91 -15.47 -2.43
CA TRP A 36 -15.90 -14.62 -1.77
C TRP A 36 -15.84 -13.18 -2.28
N MET A 37 -14.65 -12.67 -2.57
CA MET A 37 -14.48 -11.33 -3.13
C MET A 37 -15.19 -11.16 -4.47
N THR A 38 -15.31 -12.23 -5.25
CA THR A 38 -15.96 -12.17 -6.56
C THR A 38 -17.44 -12.54 -6.51
N THR A 39 -17.88 -13.26 -5.49
CA THR A 39 -19.25 -13.78 -5.43
C THR A 39 -20.13 -13.12 -4.40
N ASP A 40 -19.57 -12.35 -3.49
CA ASP A 40 -20.33 -11.72 -2.40
C ASP A 40 -19.93 -10.24 -2.30
N ASP A 41 -20.81 -9.36 -2.79
CA ASP A 41 -20.55 -7.93 -2.81
C ASP A 41 -20.44 -7.34 -1.40
N GLU A 42 -21.21 -7.87 -0.46
CA GLU A 42 -21.15 -7.42 0.94
C GLU A 42 -19.78 -7.73 1.54
N TYR A 43 -19.28 -8.93 1.29
CA TYR A 43 -17.95 -9.34 1.76
C TYR A 43 -16.87 -8.46 1.14
N LYS A 44 -16.96 -8.25 -0.17
CA LYS A 44 -16.00 -7.42 -0.90
C LYS A 44 -15.97 -6.00 -0.34
N GLN A 45 -17.13 -5.41 -0.12
CA GLN A 45 -17.21 -4.05 0.43
C GLN A 45 -16.60 -3.98 1.83
N ALA A 46 -16.87 -4.96 2.67
CA ALA A 46 -16.29 -5.01 4.02
C ALA A 46 -14.76 -5.09 3.97
N VAL A 47 -14.21 -5.88 3.05
CA VAL A 47 -12.77 -6.01 2.89
C VAL A 47 -12.17 -4.70 2.39
N GLU A 48 -12.81 -4.05 1.43
CA GLU A 48 -12.34 -2.76 0.91
C GLU A 48 -12.33 -1.69 1.99
N ASP A 49 -13.34 -1.68 2.85
CA ASP A 49 -13.41 -0.73 3.97
C ASP A 49 -12.25 -0.94 4.94
N ILE A 50 -11.90 -2.20 5.21
CA ILE A 50 -10.74 -2.51 6.05
C ILE A 50 -9.44 -2.03 5.42
N SER A 51 -9.30 -2.21 4.11
CA SER A 51 -8.12 -1.74 3.39
C SER A 51 -7.97 -0.22 3.49
N ASP A 52 -9.07 0.50 3.39
CA ASP A 52 -9.06 1.95 3.51
C ASP A 52 -8.62 2.39 4.92
N VAL A 53 -9.13 1.73 5.96
CA VAL A 53 -8.73 2.02 7.33
C VAL A 53 -7.25 1.73 7.55
N ALA A 54 -6.78 0.60 7.02
CA ALA A 54 -5.37 0.23 7.13
C ALA A 54 -4.47 1.25 6.42
N LEU A 55 -4.90 1.74 5.27
CA LEU A 55 -4.15 2.75 4.53
C LEU A 55 -4.11 4.07 5.30
N ASP A 56 -5.25 4.48 5.87
CA ASP A 56 -5.32 5.69 6.69
C ASP A 56 -4.35 5.60 7.87
N PHE A 57 -4.29 4.43 8.51
CA PHE A 57 -3.38 4.22 9.62
C PHE A 57 -1.92 4.35 9.16
N ALA A 58 -1.57 3.71 8.04
CA ALA A 58 -0.22 3.80 7.49
C ALA A 58 0.15 5.24 7.14
N GLU A 59 -0.79 5.97 6.56
CA GLU A 59 -0.57 7.38 6.24
C GLU A 59 -0.32 8.21 7.48
N SER A 60 -1.05 7.95 8.57
CA SER A 60 -0.84 8.68 9.82
C SER A 60 0.55 8.41 10.42
N GLN A 61 1.03 7.17 10.32
CA GLN A 61 2.39 6.83 10.77
C GLN A 61 3.45 7.50 9.90
N LEU A 62 3.21 7.56 8.61
CA LEU A 62 4.12 8.23 7.68
C LEU A 62 4.25 9.72 8.03
N HIS A 63 3.12 10.40 8.23
CA HIS A 63 3.12 11.81 8.61
C HIS A 63 3.84 12.05 9.93
N LYS A 64 3.63 11.16 10.90
CA LYS A 64 4.33 11.27 12.18
C LYS A 64 5.83 11.15 12.01
N GLN A 65 6.29 10.20 11.20
CA GLN A 65 7.71 10.02 10.93
C GLN A 65 8.32 11.24 10.23
N ILE A 66 7.57 11.82 9.30
CA ILE A 66 8.02 13.03 8.60
C ILE A 66 8.20 14.18 9.60
N GLN A 67 7.25 14.35 10.51
CA GLN A 67 7.33 15.36 11.57
C GLN A 67 8.54 15.14 12.48
N GLU A 68 8.92 13.90 12.68
CA GLU A 68 10.08 13.54 13.51
C GLU A 68 11.41 13.65 12.77
N GLY A 69 11.38 14.04 11.50
CA GLY A 69 12.59 14.26 10.72
C GLY A 69 13.12 13.03 9.99
N ASN A 70 12.30 12.03 9.77
CA ASN A 70 12.74 10.82 9.07
C ASN A 70 12.90 11.10 7.58
N SER A 71 14.14 11.02 7.09
CA SER A 71 14.46 11.32 5.69
C SER A 71 13.83 10.34 4.72
N THR A 72 13.85 9.06 5.05
CA THR A 72 13.28 8.02 4.19
C THR A 72 11.79 8.24 3.98
N SER A 73 11.06 8.55 5.06
CA SER A 73 9.63 8.82 4.99
C SER A 73 9.32 10.07 4.19
N THR A 74 10.12 11.11 4.36
CA THR A 74 9.96 12.36 3.62
C THR A 74 10.17 12.15 2.12
N ILE A 75 11.21 11.41 1.76
CA ILE A 75 11.51 11.07 0.37
C ILE A 75 10.38 10.25 -0.23
N PHE A 76 9.91 9.25 0.53
CA PHE A 76 8.80 8.41 0.08
C PHE A 76 7.54 9.25 -0.20
N TYR A 77 7.22 10.16 0.70
CA TYR A 77 6.05 11.03 0.55
C TYR A 77 6.17 11.87 -0.73
N LEU A 78 7.34 12.45 -0.96
CA LEU A 78 7.58 13.25 -2.15
C LEU A 78 7.47 12.43 -3.44
N LYS A 79 7.99 11.21 -3.44
CA LYS A 79 7.91 10.33 -4.61
C LYS A 79 6.48 9.93 -4.96
N THR A 80 5.62 9.82 -3.95
CA THR A 80 4.25 9.34 -4.15
C THR A 80 3.25 10.48 -4.32
N LYS A 81 3.28 11.44 -3.40
CA LYS A 81 2.30 12.54 -3.40
C LYS A 81 2.83 13.80 -4.08
N GLY A 82 4.12 13.90 -4.25
CA GLY A 82 4.74 15.09 -4.82
C GLY A 82 4.90 15.07 -6.33
N LYS A 83 4.39 14.05 -7.00
CA LYS A 83 4.57 13.91 -8.46
C LYS A 83 4.05 15.11 -9.24
N LYS A 84 2.91 15.67 -8.82
CA LYS A 84 2.33 16.83 -9.50
C LYS A 84 3.22 18.08 -9.40
N ARG A 85 4.11 18.10 -8.43
CA ARG A 85 5.03 19.21 -8.23
C ARG A 85 6.42 18.92 -8.78
N GLY A 86 6.57 17.81 -9.51
CA GLY A 86 7.80 17.48 -10.19
C GLY A 86 8.73 16.50 -9.48
N TYR A 87 8.32 15.97 -8.33
CA TYR A 87 9.13 14.97 -7.65
C TYR A 87 8.84 13.60 -8.24
N VAL A 88 9.80 13.05 -8.94
CA VAL A 88 9.66 11.74 -9.58
C VAL A 88 10.81 10.83 -9.19
N GLU A 89 10.52 9.54 -9.20
CA GLU A 89 11.52 8.52 -8.99
C GLU A 89 11.81 7.83 -10.32
N ARG A 90 13.08 7.66 -10.63
CA ARG A 90 13.48 6.94 -11.81
C ARG A 90 14.36 5.77 -11.41
N GLN A 91 13.99 4.59 -11.89
CA GLN A 91 14.78 3.39 -11.66
C GLN A 91 15.52 3.05 -12.95
N GLU A 92 16.82 2.87 -12.84
CA GLU A 92 17.65 2.49 -13.98
C GLU A 92 18.02 1.03 -13.86
N ILE A 93 17.68 0.25 -14.89
CA ILE A 93 17.92 -1.20 -14.88
C ILE A 93 19.38 -1.49 -15.12
N THR A 94 20.00 -0.77 -16.08
CA THR A 94 21.42 -0.88 -16.35
C THR A 94 22.06 0.43 -15.98
N GLY A 95 23.11 0.37 -15.17
CA GLY A 95 23.78 1.58 -14.77
C GLY A 95 24.38 2.30 -15.97
N VAL A 96 24.32 3.62 -15.93
CA VAL A 96 24.99 4.45 -16.90
C VAL A 96 26.45 4.60 -16.45
N ASP A 97 27.37 4.51 -17.39
CA ASP A 97 28.79 4.63 -17.08
C ASP A 97 29.30 3.58 -16.10
N GLY A 98 28.72 2.38 -16.17
CA GLY A 98 29.15 1.27 -15.33
C GLY A 98 28.65 1.31 -13.91
N MET A 99 27.78 2.23 -13.57
CA MET A 99 27.20 2.29 -12.25
C MET A 99 26.09 1.25 -12.09
N PRO A 100 25.92 0.70 -10.89
CA PRO A 100 24.83 -0.25 -10.65
C PRO A 100 23.47 0.41 -10.82
N ALA A 101 22.49 -0.39 -11.20
CA ALA A 101 21.13 0.08 -11.28
C ALA A 101 20.65 0.54 -9.91
N GLY A 102 19.85 1.58 -9.86
CA GLY A 102 19.36 2.12 -8.62
C GLY A 102 18.27 3.14 -8.82
N PHE A 103 17.92 3.79 -7.74
CA PHE A 103 16.91 4.83 -7.77
C PHE A 103 17.51 6.20 -7.95
N LYS A 104 16.77 7.02 -8.66
CA LYS A 104 17.10 8.41 -8.83
C LYS A 104 15.87 9.24 -8.55
N ILE A 105 16.01 10.30 -7.77
CA ILE A 105 14.92 11.23 -7.55
C ILE A 105 15.25 12.48 -8.33
N GLU A 106 14.33 12.87 -9.21
CA GLU A 106 14.51 14.06 -10.03
C GLU A 106 13.42 15.07 -9.72
N ILE A 107 13.80 16.34 -9.76
CA ILE A 107 12.85 17.43 -9.61
C ILE A 107 12.66 18.02 -11.01
N ILE A 108 11.41 18.02 -11.43
CA ILE A 108 11.05 18.59 -12.73
C ILE A 108 10.64 20.04 -12.51
N ASP A 109 11.44 20.95 -13.01
CA ASP A 109 11.24 22.38 -12.75
C ASP A 109 10.04 22.97 -13.47
N THR A 110 9.79 22.48 -14.69
CA THR A 110 8.75 23.06 -15.50
C THR A 110 7.74 22.01 -15.91
N PRO A 111 6.46 22.23 -15.56
CA PRO A 111 5.41 21.27 -15.95
C PRO A 111 5.31 21.08 -17.46
N SER A 112 5.64 22.10 -18.22
CA SER A 112 5.59 22.04 -19.68
C SER A 112 6.58 21.05 -20.28
N ASP A 113 7.53 20.60 -19.53
CA ASP A 113 8.52 19.64 -19.98
C ASP A 113 8.00 18.20 -20.04
N GLN A 114 6.79 17.98 -19.67
CA GLN A 114 6.21 16.65 -19.50
C GLN A 114 5.50 16.11 -20.72
#